data_a5c331e04937f41add3f01589ebcea4a
#
_entry.id   a5c331e04937f41add3f01589ebcea4a
#
_cell.length_a   1.000
_cell.length_b   1.000
_cell.length_c   1.000
_cell.angle_alpha   90.00
_cell.angle_beta   90.00
_cell.angle_gamma   90.00
#
_symmetry.space_group_name_H-M   'P 1'
#
loop_
_entity.id
_entity.type
_entity.pdbx_description
1 polymer ?
#
loop_
_entity_poly.entity_id
_entity_poly.type
_entity_poly.pdbx_seq_one_letter_code
_entity_poly.pdbx_strand_id
1 'polypeptide(L)'
;MFLKNHTNFKFLKPYIIAEIGSNFNQSIDLAFKLITSAKNAGADAVKFQLFNAKKMYPNDKKMFSLFNSIELNKNWIPKLKKFSESLGVDFLVSPFDIDSAKTLKKNNLAGYKIASSELTNIKMVNYLSSIKKPLFVSTVTPLPFHLISL
;
A
#
# COMPACT_ATOMS: atom_id res chain seq x y z
N MET A 1 1.65 -0.81 -17.84
CA MET A 1 2.43 -1.15 -16.65
C MET A 1 3.55 -0.13 -16.49
N PHE A 2 3.20 1.00 -15.84
CA PHE A 2 3.99 2.24 -15.85
C PHE A 2 5.30 2.12 -15.07
N LEU A 3 5.27 1.51 -13.86
CA LEU A 3 6.42 1.40 -12.99
C LEU A 3 7.54 0.43 -13.47
N LYS A 4 7.26 -0.45 -14.42
CA LYS A 4 8.27 -1.39 -14.93
C LYS A 4 9.26 -0.78 -15.93
N ASN A 5 8.95 0.36 -16.52
CA ASN A 5 9.71 0.91 -17.65
C ASN A 5 10.43 2.24 -17.36
N HIS A 6 10.38 2.78 -16.13
CA HIS A 6 10.96 4.09 -15.82
C HIS A 6 12.16 4.00 -14.90
N THR A 7 13.34 3.90 -15.50
CA THR A 7 14.63 4.21 -14.84
C THR A 7 14.97 5.70 -14.92
N ASN A 8 14.28 6.49 -15.76
CA ASN A 8 14.46 7.94 -15.91
C ASN A 8 13.14 8.66 -15.58
N PHE A 9 13.10 9.36 -14.44
CA PHE A 9 11.95 10.13 -13.95
C PHE A 9 11.69 11.44 -14.71
N LYS A 10 11.61 11.42 -16.02
CA LYS A 10 10.99 12.52 -16.78
C LYS A 10 9.50 12.25 -16.89
N PHE A 11 8.76 12.55 -15.83
CA PHE A 11 7.31 12.54 -15.88
C PHE A 11 6.82 13.73 -16.72
N LEU A 12 6.29 13.44 -17.90
CA LEU A 12 5.58 14.42 -18.71
C LEU A 12 4.19 14.73 -18.13
N LYS A 13 3.68 13.88 -17.21
CA LYS A 13 2.40 14.04 -16.49
C LYS A 13 2.49 13.43 -15.09
N PRO A 14 1.67 13.91 -14.13
CA PRO A 14 1.58 13.32 -12.79
C PRO A 14 1.20 11.83 -12.84
N TYR A 15 1.77 11.03 -11.94
CA TYR A 15 1.36 9.65 -11.71
C TYR A 15 0.30 9.64 -10.58
N ILE A 16 -0.93 9.28 -10.94
CA ILE A 16 -2.10 9.36 -10.06
C ILE A 16 -2.32 8.04 -9.33
N ILE A 17 -2.24 8.06 -8.01
CA ILE A 17 -2.51 6.91 -7.15
C ILE A 17 -3.85 7.12 -6.45
N ALA A 18 -4.87 6.32 -6.79
CA ALA A 18 -6.14 6.32 -6.09
C ALA A 18 -6.03 5.56 -4.77
N GLU A 19 -6.29 6.24 -3.65
CA GLU A 19 -6.29 5.65 -2.31
C GLU A 19 -7.61 4.93 -2.05
N ILE A 20 -7.64 3.61 -2.18
CA ILE A 20 -8.78 2.79 -1.77
C ILE A 20 -8.73 2.54 -0.27
N GLY A 21 -7.50 2.38 0.27
CA GLY A 21 -7.29 2.18 1.70
C GLY A 21 -8.01 0.96 2.22
N SER A 22 -8.95 1.18 3.13
CA SER A 22 -9.82 0.16 3.73
C SER A 22 -11.32 0.36 3.40
N ASN A 23 -11.65 1.15 2.37
CA ASN A 23 -13.04 1.53 2.04
C ASN A 23 -13.86 0.41 1.36
N PHE A 24 -13.29 -0.77 1.21
CA PHE A 24 -13.95 -1.93 0.56
C PHE A 24 -14.95 -2.66 1.48
N ASN A 25 -15.15 -2.21 2.72
CA ASN A 25 -16.17 -2.68 3.67
C ASN A 25 -16.27 -4.23 3.75
N GLN A 26 -15.11 -4.91 3.89
CA GLN A 26 -14.98 -6.39 3.93
C GLN A 26 -15.64 -7.12 2.74
N SER A 27 -15.80 -6.44 1.60
CA SER A 27 -16.35 -7.00 0.38
C SER A 27 -15.32 -6.96 -0.74
N ILE A 28 -14.95 -8.13 -1.27
CA ILE A 28 -14.04 -8.22 -2.42
C ILE A 28 -14.69 -7.65 -3.68
N ASP A 29 -16.01 -7.79 -3.82
CA ASP A 29 -16.75 -7.25 -4.96
C ASP A 29 -16.76 -5.72 -4.93
N LEU A 30 -16.89 -5.13 -3.73
CA LEU A 30 -16.75 -3.68 -3.58
C LEU A 30 -15.33 -3.24 -3.89
N ALA A 31 -14.30 -3.99 -3.46
CA ALA A 31 -12.91 -3.69 -3.81
C ALA A 31 -12.70 -3.69 -5.34
N PHE A 32 -13.26 -4.65 -6.08
CA PHE A 32 -13.22 -4.67 -7.55
C PHE A 32 -13.93 -3.45 -8.17
N LYS A 33 -15.10 -3.07 -7.64
CA LYS A 33 -15.82 -1.86 -8.10
C LYS A 33 -15.00 -0.60 -7.88
N LEU A 34 -14.34 -0.46 -6.73
CA LEU A 34 -13.48 0.68 -6.42
C LEU A 34 -12.25 0.74 -7.35
N ILE A 35 -11.62 -0.39 -7.67
CA ILE A 35 -10.54 -0.45 -8.65
C ILE A 35 -11.02 0.00 -10.03
N THR A 36 -12.19 -0.49 -10.46
CA THR A 36 -12.80 -0.10 -11.74
C THR A 36 -13.11 1.40 -11.79
N SER A 37 -13.68 1.95 -10.71
CA SER A 37 -13.97 3.38 -10.61
C SER A 37 -12.71 4.24 -10.67
N ALA A 38 -11.64 3.82 -9.96
CA ALA A 38 -10.35 4.49 -10.01
C ALA A 38 -9.77 4.50 -11.43
N LYS A 39 -9.83 3.36 -12.14
CA LYS A 39 -9.42 3.25 -13.54
C LYS A 39 -10.21 4.21 -14.43
N ASN A 40 -11.53 4.23 -14.31
CA ASN A 40 -12.40 5.08 -15.10
C ASN A 40 -12.16 6.58 -14.85
N ALA A 41 -11.74 6.92 -13.62
CA ALA A 41 -11.31 8.27 -13.25
C ALA A 41 -9.90 8.65 -13.74
N GLY A 42 -9.19 7.73 -14.41
CA GLY A 42 -7.86 7.99 -14.98
C GLY A 42 -6.70 7.75 -14.02
N ALA A 43 -6.90 7.03 -12.93
CA ALA A 43 -5.80 6.67 -12.03
C ALA A 43 -4.81 5.71 -12.71
N ASP A 44 -3.52 5.93 -12.46
CA ASP A 44 -2.42 5.08 -12.91
C ASP A 44 -2.21 3.88 -11.96
N ALA A 45 -2.55 4.06 -10.69
CA ALA A 45 -2.47 3.03 -9.67
C ALA A 45 -3.62 3.09 -8.67
N VAL A 46 -3.90 1.95 -8.02
CA VAL A 46 -4.74 1.86 -6.83
C VAL A 46 -3.89 1.44 -5.64
N LYS A 47 -4.21 1.97 -4.44
CA LYS A 47 -3.49 1.66 -3.22
C LYS A 47 -4.41 1.18 -2.11
N PHE A 48 -4.06 0.02 -1.53
CA PHE A 48 -4.68 -0.58 -0.36
C PHE A 48 -3.75 -0.50 0.86
N GLN A 49 -4.27 -0.90 2.01
CA GLN A 49 -3.53 -1.00 3.26
C GLN A 49 -3.54 -2.44 3.75
N LEU A 50 -2.40 -2.93 4.24
CA LEU A 50 -2.28 -4.25 4.84
C LEU A 50 -1.69 -4.13 6.23
N PHE A 51 -2.50 -4.38 7.23
CA PHE A 51 -2.12 -4.37 8.64
C PHE A 51 -2.73 -5.60 9.34
N ASN A 52 -2.29 -5.86 10.56
CA ASN A 52 -2.90 -6.81 11.46
C ASN A 52 -3.43 -6.05 12.68
N ALA A 53 -4.75 -5.98 12.82
CA ALA A 53 -5.41 -5.21 13.87
C ALA A 53 -4.99 -5.65 15.28
N LYS A 54 -4.79 -6.96 15.50
CA LYS A 54 -4.34 -7.49 16.79
C LYS A 54 -2.91 -7.05 17.15
N LYS A 55 -2.03 -6.89 16.15
CA LYS A 55 -0.67 -6.39 16.36
C LYS A 55 -0.65 -4.89 16.62
N MET A 56 -1.49 -4.13 15.90
CA MET A 56 -1.57 -2.68 16.06
C MET A 56 -2.16 -2.29 17.42
N TYR A 57 -3.19 -3.01 17.87
CA TYR A 57 -3.94 -2.67 19.08
C TYR A 57 -4.11 -3.90 20.00
N PRO A 58 -3.02 -4.45 20.56
CA PRO A 58 -3.08 -5.69 21.35
C PRO A 58 -3.86 -5.53 22.66
N ASN A 59 -3.90 -4.33 23.24
CA ASN A 59 -4.49 -4.01 24.54
C ASN A 59 -5.69 -3.05 24.47
N ASP A 60 -6.07 -2.60 23.29
CA ASP A 60 -7.22 -1.71 23.10
C ASP A 60 -8.33 -2.44 22.34
N LYS A 61 -9.32 -2.94 23.09
CA LYS A 61 -10.44 -3.72 22.54
C LYS A 61 -11.27 -2.90 21.54
N LYS A 62 -11.45 -1.60 21.76
CA LYS A 62 -12.25 -0.72 20.90
C LYS A 62 -11.53 -0.50 19.57
N MET A 63 -10.26 -0.14 19.61
CA MET A 63 -9.46 0.06 18.40
C MET A 63 -9.23 -1.25 17.66
N PHE A 64 -8.97 -2.35 18.38
CA PHE A 64 -8.89 -3.68 17.77
C PHE A 64 -10.18 -4.01 16.99
N SER A 65 -11.36 -3.87 17.62
CA SER A 65 -12.63 -4.17 16.95
C SER A 65 -12.82 -3.33 15.68
N LEU A 66 -12.54 -2.03 15.77
CA LEU A 66 -12.63 -1.11 14.63
C LEU A 66 -11.70 -1.52 13.49
N PHE A 67 -10.41 -1.70 13.77
CA PHE A 67 -9.43 -2.03 12.74
C PHE A 67 -9.61 -3.45 12.18
N ASN A 68 -10.04 -4.40 13.02
CA ASN A 68 -10.36 -5.75 12.57
C ASN A 68 -11.53 -5.77 11.57
N SER A 69 -12.50 -4.86 11.72
CA SER A 69 -13.64 -4.76 10.79
C SER A 69 -13.26 -4.16 9.41
N ILE A 70 -12.09 -3.58 9.28
CA ILE A 70 -11.59 -2.95 8.04
C ILE A 70 -10.26 -3.55 7.55
N GLU A 71 -9.77 -4.63 8.19
CA GLU A 71 -8.53 -5.30 7.83
C GLU A 71 -8.65 -5.98 6.46
N LEU A 72 -7.67 -5.78 5.58
CA LEU A 72 -7.64 -6.44 4.28
C LEU A 72 -7.32 -7.94 4.44
N ASN A 73 -8.21 -8.79 3.93
CA ASN A 73 -7.92 -10.21 3.86
C ASN A 73 -6.73 -10.46 2.90
N LYS A 74 -5.62 -10.90 3.47
CA LYS A 74 -4.38 -11.16 2.72
C LYS A 74 -4.54 -12.14 1.55
N ASN A 75 -5.53 -13.06 1.63
CA ASN A 75 -5.81 -14.01 0.55
C ASN A 75 -6.47 -13.36 -0.68
N TRP A 76 -6.93 -12.12 -0.56
CA TRP A 76 -7.47 -11.36 -1.68
C TRP A 76 -6.38 -10.68 -2.51
N ILE A 77 -5.20 -10.46 -1.96
CA ILE A 77 -4.10 -9.73 -2.61
C ILE A 77 -3.80 -10.26 -4.01
N PRO A 78 -3.63 -11.59 -4.25
CA PRO A 78 -3.38 -12.10 -5.60
C PRO A 78 -4.52 -11.80 -6.58
N LYS A 79 -5.79 -11.88 -6.11
CA LYS A 79 -6.98 -11.64 -6.93
C LYS A 79 -7.10 -10.14 -7.28
N LEU A 80 -6.94 -9.25 -6.29
CA LEU A 80 -6.99 -7.80 -6.48
C LEU A 80 -5.87 -7.32 -7.40
N LYS A 81 -4.65 -7.84 -7.21
CA LYS A 81 -3.51 -7.57 -8.08
C LYS A 81 -3.81 -7.97 -9.53
N LYS A 82 -4.23 -9.23 -9.75
CA LYS A 82 -4.55 -9.74 -11.10
C LYS A 82 -5.64 -8.89 -11.77
N PHE A 83 -6.67 -8.51 -11.02
CA PHE A 83 -7.75 -7.69 -11.53
C PHE A 83 -7.27 -6.28 -11.90
N SER A 84 -6.49 -5.61 -11.04
CA SER A 84 -5.91 -4.31 -11.34
C SER A 84 -5.03 -4.35 -12.60
N GLU A 85 -4.17 -5.37 -12.70
CA GLU A 85 -3.29 -5.58 -13.86
C GLU A 85 -4.09 -5.82 -15.16
N SER A 86 -5.22 -6.51 -15.10
CA SER A 86 -6.10 -6.73 -16.27
C SER A 86 -6.74 -5.43 -16.79
N LEU A 87 -6.90 -4.44 -15.92
CA LEU A 87 -7.37 -3.10 -16.28
C LEU A 87 -6.24 -2.12 -16.66
N GLY A 88 -4.99 -2.56 -16.62
CA GLY A 88 -3.83 -1.72 -16.85
C GLY A 88 -3.58 -0.69 -15.75
N VAL A 89 -3.94 -1.01 -14.50
CA VAL A 89 -3.71 -0.18 -13.31
C VAL A 89 -2.70 -0.85 -12.40
N ASP A 90 -1.69 -0.13 -11.94
CA ASP A 90 -0.72 -0.65 -10.99
C ASP A 90 -1.38 -0.91 -9.63
N PHE A 91 -1.01 -2.04 -8.99
CA PHE A 91 -1.52 -2.43 -7.69
C PHE A 91 -0.46 -2.20 -6.62
N LEU A 92 -0.74 -1.27 -5.71
CA LEU A 92 0.12 -0.89 -4.60
C LEU A 92 -0.53 -1.24 -3.27
N VAL A 93 0.29 -1.56 -2.28
CA VAL A 93 -0.17 -1.78 -0.91
C VAL A 93 0.81 -1.16 0.07
N SER A 94 0.28 -0.51 1.12
CA SER A 94 1.07 -0.06 2.27
C SER A 94 1.04 -1.12 3.35
N PRO A 95 2.16 -1.75 3.70
CA PRO A 95 2.24 -2.59 4.90
C PRO A 95 2.41 -1.73 6.15
N PHE A 96 1.88 -2.20 7.29
CA PHE A 96 2.03 -1.58 8.60
C PHE A 96 2.80 -2.46 9.59
N ASP A 97 3.32 -3.58 9.15
CA ASP A 97 4.21 -4.46 9.92
C ASP A 97 5.08 -5.29 8.98
N ILE A 98 6.15 -5.88 9.54
CA ILE A 98 7.13 -6.63 8.77
C ILE A 98 6.55 -7.92 8.15
N ASP A 99 5.55 -8.56 8.78
CA ASP A 99 4.94 -9.78 8.24
C ASP A 99 4.01 -9.44 7.07
N SER A 100 3.32 -8.30 7.16
CA SER A 100 2.59 -7.70 6.04
C SER A 100 3.53 -7.42 4.87
N ALA A 101 4.69 -6.78 5.12
CA ALA A 101 5.70 -6.52 4.10
C ALA A 101 6.23 -7.81 3.44
N LYS A 102 6.49 -8.87 4.23
CA LYS A 102 6.87 -10.20 3.73
C LYS A 102 5.78 -10.83 2.86
N THR A 103 4.51 -10.70 3.27
CA THR A 103 3.37 -11.18 2.49
C THR A 103 3.30 -10.47 1.13
N LEU A 104 3.49 -9.15 1.11
CA LEU A 104 3.48 -8.37 -0.14
C LEU A 104 4.64 -8.74 -1.06
N LYS A 105 5.83 -9.01 -0.52
CA LYS A 105 6.99 -9.48 -1.32
C LYS A 105 6.65 -10.76 -2.08
N LYS A 106 6.00 -11.74 -1.44
CA LYS A 106 5.59 -13.00 -2.08
C LYS A 106 4.62 -12.79 -3.25
N ASN A 107 3.84 -11.71 -3.22
CA ASN A 107 2.88 -11.38 -4.27
C ASN A 107 3.50 -10.57 -5.43
N ASN A 108 4.80 -10.24 -5.38
CA ASN A 108 5.54 -9.55 -6.45
C ASN A 108 4.80 -8.31 -7.00
N LEU A 109 4.51 -7.35 -6.13
CA LEU A 109 3.82 -6.11 -6.50
C LEU A 109 4.67 -5.24 -7.44
N ALA A 110 4.03 -4.29 -8.15
CA ALA A 110 4.70 -3.32 -9.00
C ALA A 110 5.58 -2.35 -8.18
N GLY A 111 5.14 -2.00 -6.98
CA GLY A 111 5.85 -1.14 -6.04
C GLY A 111 5.22 -1.21 -4.64
N TYR A 112 5.82 -0.50 -3.70
CA TYR A 112 5.39 -0.45 -2.30
C TYR A 112 5.18 0.98 -1.85
N LYS A 113 4.36 1.17 -0.81
CA LYS A 113 4.14 2.47 -0.18
C LYS A 113 4.44 2.39 1.30
N ILE A 114 5.26 3.31 1.81
CA ILE A 114 5.44 3.51 3.24
C ILE A 114 4.53 4.65 3.69
N ALA A 115 3.61 4.36 4.62
CA ALA A 115 2.78 5.37 5.24
C ALA A 115 3.65 6.29 6.13
N SER A 116 3.22 7.53 6.33
CA SER A 116 3.99 8.50 7.15
C SER A 116 4.20 8.03 8.58
N SER A 117 3.21 7.33 9.17
CA SER A 117 3.30 6.72 10.51
C SER A 117 4.40 5.64 10.60
N GLU A 118 4.73 5.01 9.47
CA GLU A 118 5.69 3.91 9.41
C GLU A 118 7.10 4.36 9.00
N LEU A 119 7.32 5.65 8.75
CA LEU A 119 8.61 6.16 8.33
C LEU A 119 9.71 5.94 9.38
N THR A 120 9.35 5.96 10.66
CA THR A 120 10.26 5.69 11.78
C THR A 120 10.53 4.20 12.02
N ASN A 121 9.81 3.33 11.34
CA ASN A 121 10.02 1.89 11.40
C ASN A 121 11.17 1.48 10.48
N ILE A 122 12.39 1.85 10.87
CA ILE A 122 13.61 1.64 10.08
C ILE A 122 13.79 0.18 9.64
N LYS A 123 13.40 -0.78 10.47
CA LYS A 123 13.46 -2.21 10.14
C LYS A 123 12.59 -2.55 8.93
N MET A 124 11.39 -2.00 8.86
CA MET A 124 10.48 -2.21 7.72
C MET A 124 10.95 -1.43 6.49
N VAL A 125 11.42 -0.19 6.66
CA VAL A 125 11.98 0.64 5.59
C VAL A 125 13.15 -0.10 4.91
N ASN A 126 14.13 -0.57 5.68
CA ASN A 126 15.28 -1.33 5.18
C ASN A 126 14.84 -2.62 4.47
N TYR A 127 13.86 -3.33 5.02
CA TYR A 127 13.33 -4.54 4.38
C TYR A 127 12.71 -4.25 3.02
N LEU A 128 11.84 -3.23 2.92
CA LEU A 128 11.18 -2.86 1.66
C LEU A 128 12.18 -2.34 0.62
N SER A 129 13.17 -1.54 1.04
CA SER A 129 14.24 -1.04 0.18
C SER A 129 15.08 -2.18 -0.42
N SER A 130 15.33 -3.25 0.36
CA SER A 130 16.08 -4.42 -0.09
C SER A 130 15.38 -5.22 -1.21
N ILE A 131 14.07 -5.00 -1.44
CA ILE A 131 13.31 -5.69 -2.50
C ILE A 131 13.65 -5.16 -3.89
N LYS A 132 14.26 -3.98 -3.99
CA LYS A 132 14.65 -3.33 -5.26
C LYS A 132 13.46 -3.10 -6.21
N LYS A 133 12.33 -2.67 -5.67
CA LYS A 133 11.13 -2.22 -6.38
C LYS A 133 10.87 -0.75 -6.09
N PRO A 134 10.12 -0.04 -6.93
CA PRO A 134 9.69 1.33 -6.64
C PRO A 134 9.09 1.44 -5.23
N LEU A 135 9.56 2.43 -4.47
CA LEU A 135 9.14 2.68 -3.09
C LEU A 135 8.67 4.12 -2.97
N PHE A 136 7.37 4.28 -2.70
CA PHE A 136 6.77 5.57 -2.43
C PHE A 136 6.79 5.82 -0.92
N VAL A 137 7.37 6.94 -0.51
CA VAL A 137 7.51 7.29 0.91
C VAL A 137 6.71 8.56 1.21
N SER A 138 5.79 8.50 2.16
CA SER A 138 5.06 9.67 2.66
C SER A 138 5.85 10.33 3.77
N THR A 139 5.97 11.67 3.70
CA THR A 139 6.75 12.47 4.66
C THR A 139 5.90 13.51 5.40
N VAL A 140 4.57 13.40 5.34
CA VAL A 140 3.63 14.41 5.84
C VAL A 140 3.53 14.46 7.37
N THR A 141 4.00 13.46 8.09
CA THR A 141 4.11 13.56 9.55
C THR A 141 5.31 14.46 9.89
N PRO A 142 5.14 15.52 10.67
CA PRO A 142 6.27 16.31 11.11
C PRO A 142 7.19 15.41 11.95
N LEU A 143 8.26 14.95 11.31
CA LEU A 143 9.36 14.30 12.02
C LEU A 143 10.06 15.38 12.83
N PRO A 144 10.38 15.15 14.11
CA PRO A 144 11.31 16.04 14.82
C PRO A 144 12.58 16.11 13.98
N PHE A 145 13.05 17.33 13.72
CA PHE A 145 14.16 17.66 12.81
C PHE A 145 15.48 16.87 13.06
N HIS A 146 15.56 16.12 14.16
CA HIS A 146 16.74 15.34 14.55
C HIS A 146 16.94 14.01 13.78
N LEU A 147 16.02 13.63 12.87
CA LEU A 147 16.15 12.39 12.11
C LEU A 147 16.62 12.59 10.65
N ILE A 148 17.01 13.80 10.27
CA ILE A 148 17.51 14.15 8.91
C ILE A 148 19.05 14.21 8.86
N SER A 149 19.74 13.79 9.90
CA SER A 149 21.21 13.68 9.91
C SER A 149 21.60 12.21 9.71
N LEU A 150 21.61 11.74 8.48
CA LEU A 150 22.31 10.54 8.02
C LEU A 150 23.28 10.92 6.93
#